data_5412f86825cfb9d358f5ddf8767826f3
#
_entry.id   5412f86825cfb9d358f5ddf8767826f3
#
_cell.length_a   1.000
_cell.length_b   1.000
_cell.length_c   1.000
_cell.angle_alpha   90.00
_cell.angle_beta   90.00
_cell.angle_gamma   90.00
#
_symmetry.space_group_name_H-M   'P 1'
#
loop_
_entity.id
_entity.type
_entity.pdbx_description
1 polymer ?
#
loop_
_entity_poly.entity_id
_entity_poly.type
_entity_poly.pdbx_seq_one_letter_code
_entity_poly.pdbx_strand_id
1 'polypeptide(L)'
;MARTIVGLEITEESVRAVEVTSGRTQTLVAAGEVPLPPGSARDSEVLDPDAVAVAIRQLWSRAGISGKRVVLGIGSRRVLVREYSTQAMKPELLRRALPFQVQDLLPVPVSQAVLDFYPFAEQDGQVHGLLVAAVAETIEALISTLAKAKLSVDVVDLVPFGLARVARRLGHPGEATAMVHVGDHTSYVVVSVDGLPRFVRIIPIDIPTAAVRARAESLPGSVTSEQELALAGSAALTVASRPRSVLRAEAAAAPAVGDLADRVRSTLAFYRNRPGAARISTVCVSGAGMAAEGMRGELARVLDIPPRTVTAYAILPTEGLPAPAIDLDLNLVSTMGLTLGELDR
;
A
#
# COMPACT_ATOMS: atom_id res chain seq x y z
N MET A 1 -25.59 -4.95 -16.57
CA MET A 1 -24.74 -4.88 -15.36
C MET A 1 -23.89 -3.62 -15.47
N ALA A 2 -23.76 -2.85 -14.40
CA ALA A 2 -22.84 -1.71 -14.39
C ALA A 2 -21.41 -2.22 -14.65
N ARG A 3 -20.62 -1.48 -15.40
CA ARG A 3 -19.20 -1.80 -15.59
C ARG A 3 -18.49 -1.60 -14.24
N THR A 4 -17.64 -2.53 -13.84
CA THR A 4 -16.89 -2.45 -12.60
C THR A 4 -15.39 -2.40 -12.87
N ILE A 5 -14.62 -1.91 -11.91
CA ILE A 5 -13.16 -1.92 -11.88
C ILE A 5 -12.74 -2.68 -10.62
N VAL A 6 -11.79 -3.59 -10.76
CA VAL A 6 -11.24 -4.35 -9.64
C VAL A 6 -9.81 -3.92 -9.39
N GLY A 7 -9.52 -3.42 -8.19
CA GLY A 7 -8.17 -3.23 -7.69
C GLY A 7 -7.69 -4.50 -6.98
N LEU A 8 -6.46 -4.92 -7.20
CA LEU A 8 -5.85 -6.09 -6.58
C LEU A 8 -4.44 -5.75 -6.10
N GLU A 9 -4.13 -6.15 -4.89
CA GLU A 9 -2.76 -6.15 -4.34
C GLU A 9 -2.36 -7.55 -3.87
N ILE A 10 -1.09 -7.90 -4.09
CA ILE A 10 -0.42 -9.08 -3.54
C ILE A 10 0.65 -8.57 -2.60
N THR A 11 0.54 -8.92 -1.32
CA THR A 11 1.53 -8.60 -0.29
C THR A 11 2.19 -9.87 0.23
N GLU A 12 3.09 -9.75 1.17
CA GLU A 12 3.72 -10.91 1.79
C GLU A 12 2.71 -11.72 2.64
N GLU A 13 1.75 -11.03 3.28
CA GLU A 13 0.81 -11.65 4.21
C GLU A 13 -0.50 -12.08 3.54
N SER A 14 -0.91 -11.40 2.45
CA SER A 14 -2.25 -11.60 1.89
C SER A 14 -2.38 -11.18 0.44
N VAL A 15 -3.48 -11.62 -0.20
CA VAL A 15 -4.04 -11.01 -1.40
C VAL A 15 -5.29 -10.22 -1.04
N ARG A 16 -5.41 -8.99 -1.55
CA ARG A 16 -6.50 -8.06 -1.26
C ARG A 16 -7.11 -7.54 -2.54
N ALA A 17 -8.44 -7.44 -2.58
CA ALA A 17 -9.11 -6.86 -3.72
C ALA A 17 -10.35 -6.07 -3.31
N VAL A 18 -10.66 -5.07 -4.13
CA VAL A 18 -11.90 -4.31 -4.07
C VAL A 18 -12.51 -4.22 -5.46
N GLU A 19 -13.83 -4.29 -5.55
CA GLU A 19 -14.59 -4.06 -6.79
C GLU A 19 -15.46 -2.82 -6.61
N VAL A 20 -15.32 -1.89 -7.55
CA VAL A 20 -16.00 -0.59 -7.53
C VAL A 20 -16.75 -0.40 -8.82
N THR A 21 -17.98 0.17 -8.78
CA THR A 21 -18.71 0.53 -9.98
C THR A 21 -18.01 1.63 -10.77
N SER A 22 -17.95 1.51 -12.09
CA SER A 22 -17.48 2.58 -12.97
C SER A 22 -18.66 3.47 -13.32
N GLY A 23 -18.61 4.74 -12.96
CA GLY A 23 -19.68 5.69 -13.25
C GLY A 23 -19.42 7.02 -12.55
N ARG A 24 -20.34 7.98 -12.75
CA ARG A 24 -20.22 9.31 -12.14
C ARG A 24 -20.20 9.25 -10.60
N THR A 25 -20.92 8.31 -10.02
CA THR A 25 -20.87 8.00 -8.57
C THR A 25 -20.35 6.59 -8.42
N GLN A 26 -19.09 6.48 -7.96
CA GLN A 26 -18.47 5.20 -7.67
C GLN A 26 -19.02 4.63 -6.37
N THR A 27 -19.28 3.32 -6.35
CA THR A 27 -19.78 2.59 -5.18
C THR A 27 -18.94 1.35 -4.99
N LEU A 28 -18.52 1.07 -3.77
CA LEU A 28 -17.84 -0.17 -3.39
C LEU A 28 -18.88 -1.29 -3.34
N VAL A 29 -18.71 -2.31 -4.17
CA VAL A 29 -19.66 -3.41 -4.32
C VAL A 29 -19.13 -4.76 -3.84
N ALA A 30 -17.80 -4.93 -3.78
CA ALA A 30 -17.16 -6.10 -3.17
C ALA A 30 -15.79 -5.73 -2.63
N ALA A 31 -15.39 -6.36 -1.53
CA ALA A 31 -14.07 -6.16 -0.92
C ALA A 31 -13.69 -7.37 -0.08
N GLY A 32 -12.40 -7.69 -0.03
CA GLY A 32 -11.94 -8.79 0.81
C GLY A 32 -10.42 -8.95 0.81
N GLU A 33 -10.00 -9.84 1.68
CA GLU A 33 -8.63 -10.26 1.88
C GLU A 33 -8.57 -11.76 2.15
N VAL A 34 -7.54 -12.43 1.65
CA VAL A 34 -7.25 -13.83 1.93
C VAL A 34 -5.76 -13.93 2.28
N PRO A 35 -5.41 -14.50 3.46
CA PRO A 35 -4.04 -14.70 3.84
C PRO A 35 -3.30 -15.64 2.88
N LEU A 36 -2.01 -15.38 2.68
CA LEU A 36 -1.13 -16.24 1.89
C LEU A 36 -0.38 -17.23 2.79
N PRO A 37 -0.13 -18.44 2.31
CA PRO A 37 0.80 -19.35 2.98
C PRO A 37 2.18 -18.70 3.12
N PRO A 38 2.90 -18.94 4.24
CA PRO A 38 4.25 -18.43 4.42
C PRO A 38 5.17 -18.77 3.24
N GLY A 39 5.92 -17.77 2.75
CA GLY A 39 6.85 -17.94 1.64
C GLY A 39 6.22 -17.91 0.24
N SER A 40 4.91 -17.70 0.11
CA SER A 40 4.24 -17.61 -1.20
C SER A 40 4.51 -16.31 -1.94
N ALA A 41 4.72 -15.23 -1.20
CA ALA A 41 5.08 -13.91 -1.75
C ALA A 41 6.02 -13.18 -0.77
N ARG A 42 6.76 -12.21 -1.29
CA ARG A 42 7.64 -11.33 -0.52
C ARG A 42 7.82 -10.01 -1.24
N ASP A 43 7.64 -8.90 -0.53
CA ASP A 43 7.87 -7.56 -1.07
C ASP A 43 7.16 -7.32 -2.42
N SER A 44 5.90 -7.74 -2.53
CA SER A 44 5.11 -7.76 -3.76
C SER A 44 5.68 -8.62 -4.91
N GLU A 45 6.60 -9.53 -4.63
CA GLU A 45 7.07 -10.54 -5.57
C GLU A 45 6.42 -11.89 -5.27
N VAL A 46 6.00 -12.60 -6.31
CA VAL A 46 5.42 -13.94 -6.19
C VAL A 46 6.54 -14.98 -6.18
N LEU A 47 6.60 -15.77 -5.12
CA LEU A 47 7.56 -16.88 -4.95
C LEU A 47 6.91 -18.23 -5.24
N ASP A 48 5.61 -18.40 -4.91
CA ASP A 48 4.81 -19.56 -5.25
C ASP A 48 3.55 -19.13 -6.04
N PRO A 49 3.64 -19.14 -7.39
CA PRO A 49 2.54 -18.71 -8.25
C PRO A 49 1.26 -19.54 -8.09
N ASP A 50 1.38 -20.82 -7.74
CA ASP A 50 0.23 -21.72 -7.61
C ASP A 50 -0.52 -21.45 -6.30
N ALA A 51 0.19 -21.29 -5.19
CA ALA A 51 -0.40 -20.89 -3.90
C ALA A 51 -1.10 -19.51 -4.00
N VAL A 52 -0.45 -18.52 -4.62
CA VAL A 52 -1.03 -17.19 -4.83
C VAL A 52 -2.27 -17.26 -5.72
N ALA A 53 -2.25 -18.03 -6.83
CA ALA A 53 -3.40 -18.20 -7.70
C ALA A 53 -4.57 -18.91 -6.99
N VAL A 54 -4.31 -19.84 -6.07
CA VAL A 54 -5.34 -20.46 -5.22
C VAL A 54 -5.96 -19.41 -4.30
N ALA A 55 -5.15 -18.62 -3.60
CA ALA A 55 -5.62 -17.57 -2.70
C ALA A 55 -6.47 -16.52 -3.43
N ILE A 56 -6.05 -16.10 -4.63
CA ILE A 56 -6.84 -15.19 -5.49
C ILE A 56 -8.21 -15.79 -5.81
N ARG A 57 -8.29 -17.05 -6.24
CA ARG A 57 -9.58 -17.70 -6.53
C ARG A 57 -10.47 -17.79 -5.29
N GLN A 58 -9.89 -18.06 -4.11
CA GLN A 58 -10.62 -18.05 -2.84
C GLN A 58 -11.14 -16.65 -2.52
N LEU A 59 -10.33 -15.62 -2.74
CA LEU A 59 -10.73 -14.22 -2.54
C LEU A 59 -11.95 -13.86 -3.40
N TRP A 60 -11.90 -14.17 -4.71
CA TRP A 60 -13.02 -13.92 -5.62
C TRP A 60 -14.30 -14.61 -5.18
N SER A 61 -14.20 -15.87 -4.77
CA SER A 61 -15.35 -16.65 -4.29
C SER A 61 -15.91 -16.11 -2.99
N ARG A 62 -15.05 -15.78 -2.00
CA ARG A 62 -15.48 -15.33 -0.66
C ARG A 62 -16.04 -13.92 -0.66
N ALA A 63 -15.40 -13.01 -1.39
CA ALA A 63 -15.81 -11.61 -1.48
C ALA A 63 -16.92 -11.35 -2.52
N GLY A 64 -17.29 -12.35 -3.32
CA GLY A 64 -18.31 -12.20 -4.37
C GLY A 64 -17.87 -11.29 -5.52
N ILE A 65 -16.55 -11.16 -5.76
CA ILE A 65 -16.01 -10.33 -6.84
C ILE A 65 -16.39 -10.95 -8.19
N SER A 66 -16.96 -10.15 -9.05
CA SER A 66 -17.45 -10.59 -10.37
C SER A 66 -16.50 -10.22 -11.52
N GLY A 67 -15.79 -9.11 -11.40
CA GLY A 67 -14.86 -8.58 -12.38
C GLY A 67 -13.65 -9.50 -12.57
N LYS A 68 -13.21 -9.67 -13.83
CA LYS A 68 -12.03 -10.48 -14.17
C LYS A 68 -10.88 -9.64 -14.72
N ARG A 69 -11.13 -8.37 -15.00
CA ARG A 69 -10.14 -7.41 -15.44
C ARG A 69 -9.73 -6.58 -14.25
N VAL A 70 -8.44 -6.53 -13.99
CA VAL A 70 -7.93 -5.94 -12.74
C VAL A 70 -6.90 -4.85 -13.00
N VAL A 71 -6.87 -3.88 -12.10
CA VAL A 71 -5.75 -2.97 -11.89
C VAL A 71 -4.88 -3.59 -10.81
N LEU A 72 -3.70 -4.03 -11.18
CA LEU A 72 -2.74 -4.66 -10.26
C LEU A 72 -1.87 -3.59 -9.60
N GLY A 73 -1.96 -3.48 -8.29
CA GLY A 73 -1.12 -2.61 -7.48
C GLY A 73 0.23 -3.24 -7.16
N ILE A 74 1.30 -2.51 -7.39
CA ILE A 74 2.64 -2.88 -6.95
C ILE A 74 3.17 -1.85 -5.96
N GLY A 75 3.80 -2.32 -4.89
CA GLY A 75 4.32 -1.48 -3.81
C GLY A 75 5.69 -1.93 -3.31
N SER A 76 6.41 -2.73 -4.11
CA SER A 76 7.73 -3.25 -3.78
C SER A 76 8.74 -2.13 -3.52
N ARG A 77 9.59 -2.31 -2.52
CA ARG A 77 10.77 -1.44 -2.28
C ARG A 77 11.79 -1.46 -3.42
N ARG A 78 11.68 -2.42 -4.35
CA ARG A 78 12.51 -2.50 -5.55
C ARG A 78 11.99 -1.63 -6.70
N VAL A 79 10.81 -1.05 -6.56
CA VAL A 79 10.33 -0.06 -7.51
C VAL A 79 11.02 1.27 -7.22
N LEU A 80 11.76 1.76 -8.20
CA LEU A 80 12.34 3.10 -8.15
C LEU A 80 11.26 4.12 -8.44
N VAL A 81 11.03 5.04 -7.52
CA VAL A 81 10.23 6.25 -7.75
C VAL A 81 11.11 7.45 -7.44
N ARG A 82 11.41 8.25 -8.45
CA ARG A 82 12.36 9.35 -8.33
C ARG A 82 11.89 10.56 -9.09
N GLU A 83 12.11 11.74 -8.54
CA GLU A 83 11.94 12.96 -9.32
C GLU A 83 12.93 13.02 -10.47
N TYR A 84 12.41 13.45 -11.59
CA TYR A 84 13.17 13.59 -12.82
C TYR A 84 12.64 14.79 -13.61
N SER A 85 13.55 15.49 -14.28
CA SER A 85 13.22 16.61 -15.14
C SER A 85 13.85 16.37 -16.50
N THR A 86 13.10 16.64 -17.56
CA THR A 86 13.55 16.49 -18.94
C THR A 86 13.01 17.63 -19.80
N GLN A 87 13.57 17.83 -20.98
CA GLN A 87 13.03 18.80 -21.92
C GLN A 87 11.60 18.45 -22.32
N ALA A 88 10.74 19.46 -22.45
CA ALA A 88 9.38 19.29 -22.92
C ALA A 88 9.37 18.73 -24.34
N MET A 89 8.70 17.61 -24.54
CA MET A 89 8.54 16.95 -25.81
C MET A 89 7.22 16.18 -25.88
N LYS A 90 6.84 15.76 -27.09
CA LYS A 90 5.65 14.92 -27.26
C LYS A 90 5.79 13.62 -26.46
N PRO A 91 4.69 13.10 -25.87
CA PRO A 91 4.73 11.88 -25.04
C PRO A 91 5.35 10.68 -25.73
N GLU A 92 5.13 10.50 -27.03
CA GLU A 92 5.71 9.39 -27.81
C GLU A 92 7.25 9.51 -27.95
N LEU A 93 7.76 10.74 -28.07
CA LEU A 93 9.19 11.00 -28.13
C LEU A 93 9.82 10.79 -26.76
N LEU A 94 9.14 11.24 -25.70
CA LEU A 94 9.61 11.06 -24.34
C LEU A 94 9.74 9.58 -24.01
N ARG A 95 8.74 8.75 -24.32
CA ARG A 95 8.81 7.29 -24.11
C ARG A 95 10.00 6.65 -24.80
N ARG A 96 10.37 7.11 -26.00
CA ARG A 96 11.52 6.59 -26.74
C ARG A 96 12.85 7.11 -26.20
N ALA A 97 12.91 8.35 -25.73
CA ALA A 97 14.13 8.98 -25.23
C ALA A 97 14.46 8.56 -23.79
N LEU A 98 13.41 8.32 -22.96
CA LEU A 98 13.53 8.04 -21.54
C LEU A 98 14.56 6.93 -21.22
N PRO A 99 14.54 5.75 -21.88
CA PRO A 99 15.51 4.68 -21.62
C PRO A 99 16.96 5.13 -21.74
N PHE A 100 17.27 5.97 -22.71
CA PHE A 100 18.64 6.47 -22.94
C PHE A 100 19.03 7.55 -21.92
N GLN A 101 18.05 8.36 -21.50
CA GLN A 101 18.30 9.47 -20.57
C GLN A 101 18.50 9.00 -19.12
N VAL A 102 17.90 7.87 -18.74
CA VAL A 102 17.85 7.42 -17.34
C VAL A 102 18.69 6.18 -17.05
N GLN A 103 19.42 5.64 -18.04
CA GLN A 103 20.19 4.40 -17.90
C GLN A 103 21.13 4.39 -16.68
N ASP A 104 21.77 5.53 -16.38
CA ASP A 104 22.70 5.66 -15.26
C ASP A 104 22.00 5.84 -13.90
N LEU A 105 20.67 5.99 -13.90
CA LEU A 105 19.85 6.12 -12.69
C LEU A 105 19.24 4.80 -12.24
N LEU A 106 19.28 3.78 -13.12
CA LEU A 106 18.63 2.50 -12.89
C LEU A 106 19.53 1.53 -12.14
N PRO A 107 18.99 0.73 -11.21
CA PRO A 107 19.75 -0.32 -10.53
C PRO A 107 19.95 -1.59 -11.38
N VAL A 108 19.31 -1.67 -12.54
CA VAL A 108 19.36 -2.80 -13.49
C VAL A 108 19.52 -2.25 -14.92
N PRO A 109 20.02 -3.05 -15.86
CA PRO A 109 20.04 -2.67 -17.27
C PRO A 109 18.67 -2.24 -17.79
N VAL A 110 18.61 -1.25 -18.66
CA VAL A 110 17.36 -0.73 -19.26
C VAL A 110 16.52 -1.85 -19.89
N SER A 111 17.17 -2.84 -20.50
CA SER A 111 16.48 -4.00 -21.12
C SER A 111 15.73 -4.90 -20.12
N GLN A 112 16.03 -4.78 -18.84
CA GLN A 112 15.40 -5.52 -17.75
C GLN A 112 14.42 -4.65 -16.94
N ALA A 113 14.23 -3.39 -17.33
CA ALA A 113 13.37 -2.44 -16.63
C ALA A 113 12.11 -2.10 -17.44
N VAL A 114 10.98 -2.04 -16.75
CA VAL A 114 9.78 -1.32 -17.22
C VAL A 114 9.88 0.10 -16.71
N LEU A 115 9.83 1.07 -17.62
CA LEU A 115 9.97 2.48 -17.31
C LEU A 115 8.68 3.23 -17.62
N ASP A 116 8.32 4.15 -16.73
CA ASP A 116 7.27 5.13 -16.95
C ASP A 116 7.67 6.49 -16.38
N PHE A 117 7.02 7.54 -16.87
CA PHE A 117 7.23 8.89 -16.39
C PHE A 117 5.89 9.57 -16.15
N TYR A 118 5.66 9.99 -14.92
CA TYR A 118 4.45 10.66 -14.48
C TYR A 118 4.70 12.17 -14.39
N PRO A 119 4.32 12.98 -15.41
CA PRO A 119 4.53 14.43 -15.39
C PRO A 119 3.57 15.11 -14.40
N PHE A 120 4.06 16.12 -13.68
CA PHE A 120 3.23 16.89 -12.77
C PHE A 120 3.40 18.42 -12.89
N ALA A 121 4.40 18.91 -13.60
CA ALA A 121 4.59 20.33 -13.89
C ALA A 121 5.39 20.53 -15.17
N GLU A 122 5.15 21.64 -15.83
CA GLU A 122 5.97 22.12 -16.95
C GLU A 122 6.36 23.57 -16.67
N GLN A 123 7.66 23.84 -16.70
CA GLN A 123 8.21 25.17 -16.46
C GLN A 123 9.50 25.35 -17.26
N ASP A 124 9.69 26.54 -17.86
CA ASP A 124 10.90 26.94 -18.58
C ASP A 124 11.34 25.94 -19.68
N GLY A 125 10.37 25.32 -20.37
CA GLY A 125 10.62 24.32 -21.41
C GLY A 125 11.06 22.95 -20.87
N GLN A 126 10.97 22.74 -19.57
CA GLN A 126 11.21 21.44 -18.92
C GLN A 126 9.92 20.86 -18.35
N VAL A 127 9.79 19.54 -18.44
CA VAL A 127 8.75 18.77 -17.77
C VAL A 127 9.37 18.14 -16.54
N HIS A 128 8.73 18.39 -15.38
CA HIS A 128 9.07 17.81 -14.09
C HIS A 128 8.08 16.70 -13.78
N GLY A 129 8.55 15.59 -13.26
CA GLY A 129 7.70 14.45 -12.96
C GLY A 129 8.37 13.42 -12.06
N LEU A 130 7.70 12.29 -11.91
CA LEU A 130 8.24 11.11 -11.24
C LEU A 130 8.64 10.08 -12.29
N LEU A 131 9.92 9.73 -12.31
CA LEU A 131 10.43 8.55 -13.00
C LEU A 131 10.06 7.32 -12.18
N VAL A 132 9.45 6.35 -12.83
CA VAL A 132 9.14 5.04 -12.25
C VAL A 132 9.93 3.98 -13.01
N ALA A 133 10.59 3.10 -12.27
CA ALA A 133 11.23 1.93 -12.86
C ALA A 133 10.97 0.69 -12.00
N ALA A 134 10.59 -0.39 -12.66
CA ALA A 134 10.37 -1.69 -12.04
C ALA A 134 11.10 -2.78 -12.83
N VAL A 135 11.45 -3.89 -12.19
CA VAL A 135 12.07 -5.03 -12.85
C VAL A 135 11.01 -5.75 -13.70
N ALA A 136 11.30 -5.91 -14.99
CA ALA A 136 10.35 -6.48 -15.96
C ALA A 136 9.93 -7.91 -15.58
N GLU A 137 10.88 -8.76 -15.19
CA GLU A 137 10.62 -10.15 -14.77
C GLU A 137 9.62 -10.23 -13.60
N THR A 138 9.73 -9.32 -12.62
CA THR A 138 8.78 -9.26 -11.49
C THR A 138 7.36 -8.95 -11.98
N ILE A 139 7.22 -8.00 -12.90
CA ILE A 139 5.90 -7.64 -13.46
C ILE A 139 5.31 -8.79 -14.26
N GLU A 140 6.12 -9.45 -15.09
CA GLU A 140 5.70 -10.60 -15.90
C GLU A 140 5.28 -11.79 -15.01
N ALA A 141 6.01 -12.07 -13.93
CA ALA A 141 5.68 -13.10 -12.96
C ALA A 141 4.32 -12.83 -12.28
N LEU A 142 4.06 -11.58 -11.90
CA LEU A 142 2.78 -11.16 -11.34
C LEU A 142 1.63 -11.37 -12.36
N ILE A 143 1.79 -10.87 -13.59
CA ILE A 143 0.78 -11.01 -14.65
C ILE A 143 0.49 -12.48 -14.95
N SER A 144 1.54 -13.32 -15.06
CA SER A 144 1.39 -14.76 -15.33
C SER A 144 0.66 -15.48 -14.18
N THR A 145 0.91 -15.07 -12.94
CA THR A 145 0.22 -15.62 -11.75
C THR A 145 -1.27 -15.29 -11.78
N LEU A 146 -1.64 -14.06 -12.15
CA LEU A 146 -3.03 -13.66 -12.29
C LEU A 146 -3.72 -14.43 -13.43
N ALA A 147 -3.01 -14.68 -14.54
CA ALA A 147 -3.53 -15.50 -15.62
C ALA A 147 -3.84 -16.94 -15.16
N LYS A 148 -3.03 -17.56 -14.28
CA LYS A 148 -3.35 -18.85 -13.64
C LYS A 148 -4.64 -18.79 -12.81
N ALA A 149 -4.96 -17.64 -12.22
CA ALA A 149 -6.22 -17.41 -11.53
C ALA A 149 -7.39 -17.05 -12.46
N LYS A 150 -7.20 -17.06 -13.79
CA LYS A 150 -8.16 -16.68 -14.84
C LYS A 150 -8.56 -15.19 -14.75
N LEU A 151 -7.63 -14.34 -14.34
CA LEU A 151 -7.76 -12.89 -14.35
C LEU A 151 -6.90 -12.28 -15.46
N SER A 152 -7.32 -11.13 -15.96
CA SER A 152 -6.59 -10.32 -16.94
C SER A 152 -6.16 -9.02 -16.28
N VAL A 153 -4.90 -8.68 -16.42
CA VAL A 153 -4.36 -7.40 -15.93
C VAL A 153 -4.51 -6.35 -17.02
N ASP A 154 -5.31 -5.34 -16.76
CA ASP A 154 -5.49 -4.20 -17.67
C ASP A 154 -4.40 -3.15 -17.47
N VAL A 155 -4.07 -2.90 -16.21
CA VAL A 155 -3.10 -1.90 -15.80
C VAL A 155 -2.28 -2.46 -14.63
N VAL A 156 -0.98 -2.20 -14.66
CA VAL A 156 -0.11 -2.31 -13.48
C VAL A 156 0.14 -0.89 -12.98
N ASP A 157 -0.23 -0.62 -11.74
CA ASP A 157 -0.18 0.70 -11.15
C ASP A 157 0.60 0.70 -9.83
N LEU A 158 1.09 1.85 -9.43
CA LEU A 158 1.78 1.98 -8.15
C LEU A 158 0.80 2.22 -7.01
N VAL A 159 0.90 1.41 -5.96
CA VAL A 159 0.16 1.59 -4.71
C VAL A 159 0.26 3.05 -4.19
N PRO A 160 1.44 3.69 -4.12
CA PRO A 160 1.56 5.09 -3.78
C PRO A 160 0.74 6.05 -4.65
N PHE A 161 0.59 5.76 -5.95
CA PHE A 161 -0.22 6.60 -6.85
C PHE A 161 -1.72 6.41 -6.57
N GLY A 162 -2.13 5.19 -6.24
CA GLY A 162 -3.46 4.94 -5.70
C GLY A 162 -3.76 5.78 -4.45
N LEU A 163 -2.82 5.83 -3.51
CA LEU A 163 -2.96 6.65 -2.30
C LEU A 163 -3.05 8.16 -2.62
N ALA A 164 -2.35 8.65 -3.65
CA ALA A 164 -2.49 10.04 -4.09
C ALA A 164 -3.91 10.35 -4.60
N ARG A 165 -4.54 9.40 -5.30
CA ARG A 165 -5.94 9.54 -5.75
C ARG A 165 -6.94 9.51 -4.59
N VAL A 166 -6.67 8.71 -3.56
CA VAL A 166 -7.42 8.78 -2.29
C VAL A 166 -7.27 10.16 -1.65
N ALA A 167 -6.04 10.69 -1.58
CA ALA A 167 -5.76 12.01 -1.01
C ALA A 167 -6.56 13.13 -1.70
N ARG A 168 -6.78 13.07 -3.03
CA ARG A 168 -7.61 14.03 -3.78
C ARG A 168 -9.03 14.14 -3.23
N ARG A 169 -9.59 13.05 -2.69
CA ARG A 169 -10.95 13.06 -2.12
C ARG A 169 -11.01 13.61 -0.70
N LEU A 170 -9.88 13.73 -0.04
CA LEU A 170 -9.77 14.06 1.38
C LEU A 170 -9.17 15.44 1.64
N GLY A 171 -8.41 15.96 0.70
CA GLY A 171 -7.70 17.22 0.79
C GLY A 171 -8.49 18.41 0.24
N HIS A 172 -7.89 19.59 0.33
CA HIS A 172 -8.42 20.83 -0.21
C HIS A 172 -7.77 21.13 -1.56
N PRO A 173 -8.52 21.67 -2.54
CA PRO A 173 -7.97 22.04 -3.85
C PRO A 173 -6.76 22.97 -3.74
N GLY A 174 -5.71 22.67 -4.50
CA GLY A 174 -4.46 23.44 -4.53
C GLY A 174 -3.54 23.27 -3.34
N GLU A 175 -3.94 22.54 -2.29
CA GLU A 175 -3.12 22.29 -1.11
C GLU A 175 -2.50 20.87 -1.15
N ALA A 176 -1.36 20.70 -0.47
CA ALA A 176 -0.76 19.41 -0.38
C ALA A 176 -1.40 18.55 0.73
N THR A 177 -1.72 17.32 0.38
CA THR A 177 -2.15 16.28 1.32
C THR A 177 -1.08 15.21 1.42
N ALA A 178 -0.68 14.86 2.65
CA ALA A 178 0.18 13.72 2.91
C ALA A 178 -0.65 12.49 3.28
N MET A 179 -0.45 11.38 2.57
CA MET A 179 -0.98 10.07 2.92
C MET A 179 0.15 9.22 3.49
N VAL A 180 -0.05 8.69 4.68
CA VAL A 180 0.83 7.69 5.32
C VAL A 180 0.05 6.39 5.41
N HIS A 181 0.46 5.40 4.63
CA HIS A 181 -0.12 4.06 4.70
C HIS A 181 0.86 3.14 5.41
N VAL A 182 0.47 2.62 6.56
CA VAL A 182 1.29 1.75 7.39
C VAL A 182 0.90 0.30 7.11
N GLY A 183 1.70 -0.38 6.29
CA GLY A 183 1.49 -1.79 5.96
C GLY A 183 2.19 -2.74 6.95
N ASP A 184 2.21 -4.02 6.60
CA ASP A 184 2.83 -5.08 7.39
C ASP A 184 4.37 -5.00 7.36
N HIS A 185 4.95 -4.95 6.16
CA HIS A 185 6.39 -4.95 5.91
C HIS A 185 6.87 -3.71 5.14
N THR A 186 5.94 -2.97 4.57
CA THR A 186 6.23 -1.80 3.77
C THR A 186 5.20 -0.71 4.05
N SER A 187 5.69 0.47 4.36
CA SER A 187 4.86 1.67 4.57
C SER A 187 5.14 2.71 3.48
N TYR A 188 4.16 3.53 3.18
CA TYR A 188 4.25 4.55 2.14
C TYR A 188 3.98 5.92 2.70
N VAL A 189 4.79 6.90 2.32
CA VAL A 189 4.50 8.33 2.50
C VAL A 189 4.36 8.95 1.13
N VAL A 190 3.18 9.48 0.84
CA VAL A 190 2.87 10.13 -0.43
C VAL A 190 2.40 11.53 -0.15
N VAL A 191 3.03 12.52 -0.77
CA VAL A 191 2.52 13.90 -0.77
C VAL A 191 1.99 14.22 -2.15
N SER A 192 0.75 14.63 -2.22
CA SER A 192 0.06 14.95 -3.47
C SER A 192 -0.63 16.30 -3.41
N VAL A 193 -0.77 16.93 -4.57
CA VAL A 193 -1.58 18.15 -4.77
C VAL A 193 -2.62 17.82 -5.83
N ASP A 194 -3.88 18.00 -5.51
CA ASP A 194 -5.01 17.68 -6.38
C ASP A 194 -5.01 16.22 -6.92
N GLY A 195 -4.47 15.29 -6.11
CA GLY A 195 -4.33 13.88 -6.49
C GLY A 195 -3.11 13.56 -7.35
N LEU A 196 -2.33 14.55 -7.75
CA LEU A 196 -1.07 14.36 -8.47
C LEU A 196 0.06 14.11 -7.46
N PRO A 197 0.72 12.94 -7.47
CA PRO A 197 1.81 12.66 -6.57
C PRO A 197 2.99 13.60 -6.87
N ARG A 198 3.44 14.33 -5.85
CA ARG A 198 4.59 15.23 -5.90
C ARG A 198 5.82 14.62 -5.26
N PHE A 199 5.59 13.72 -4.31
CA PHE A 199 6.65 13.05 -3.59
C PHE A 199 6.17 11.67 -3.10
N VAL A 200 7.02 10.67 -3.25
CA VAL A 200 6.76 9.30 -2.81
C VAL A 200 7.97 8.80 -2.04
N ARG A 201 7.73 8.22 -0.87
CA ARG A 201 8.73 7.47 -0.11
C ARG A 201 8.17 6.10 0.26
N ILE A 202 8.89 5.06 -0.12
CA ILE A 202 8.65 3.68 0.29
C ILE A 202 9.57 3.41 1.48
N ILE A 203 9.00 2.97 2.60
CA ILE A 203 9.71 2.73 3.85
C ILE A 203 9.58 1.24 4.18
N PRO A 204 10.63 0.43 3.95
CA PRO A 204 10.64 -0.96 4.39
C PRO A 204 10.81 -0.98 5.92
N ILE A 205 9.82 -1.53 6.59
CA ILE A 205 9.79 -1.71 8.05
C ILE A 205 8.72 -2.73 8.41
N ASP A 206 9.09 -3.68 9.26
CA ASP A 206 8.16 -4.70 9.75
C ASP A 206 7.36 -4.13 10.92
N ILE A 207 6.05 -4.10 10.78
CA ILE A 207 5.12 -3.68 11.83
C ILE A 207 4.39 -4.92 12.33
N PRO A 208 4.31 -5.15 13.64
CA PRO A 208 3.64 -6.32 14.21
C PRO A 208 2.11 -6.18 14.15
N THR A 209 1.57 -6.25 12.92
CA THR A 209 0.14 -6.29 12.66
C THR A 209 -0.47 -7.61 13.11
N ALA A 210 -1.79 -7.72 13.08
CA ALA A 210 -2.48 -8.98 13.39
C ALA A 210 -2.06 -10.10 12.43
N ALA A 211 -1.88 -9.79 11.14
CA ALA A 211 -1.45 -10.74 10.12
C ALA A 211 -0.04 -11.26 10.38
N VAL A 212 0.92 -10.36 10.65
CA VAL A 212 2.32 -10.72 10.97
C VAL A 212 2.39 -11.59 12.23
N ARG A 213 1.62 -11.28 13.27
CA ARG A 213 1.56 -12.09 14.50
C ARG A 213 0.97 -13.47 14.26
N ALA A 214 -0.16 -13.55 13.56
CA ALA A 214 -0.81 -14.83 13.24
C ALA A 214 0.11 -15.73 12.41
N ARG A 215 0.88 -15.14 11.49
CA ARG A 215 1.89 -15.89 10.71
C ARG A 215 3.02 -16.40 11.59
N ALA A 216 3.56 -15.59 12.50
CA ALA A 216 4.61 -16.01 13.42
C ALA A 216 4.18 -17.17 14.31
N GLU A 217 2.92 -17.19 14.75
CA GLU A 217 2.32 -18.27 15.54
C GLU A 217 2.12 -19.56 14.74
N SER A 218 1.93 -19.47 13.42
CA SER A 218 1.70 -20.61 12.53
C SER A 218 2.99 -21.34 12.12
N LEU A 219 4.17 -20.77 12.36
CA LEU A 219 5.44 -21.39 12.01
C LEU A 219 5.79 -22.55 12.97
N PRO A 220 6.24 -23.74 12.46
CA PRO A 220 6.69 -24.84 13.29
C PRO A 220 7.88 -24.41 14.16
N GLY A 221 7.75 -24.48 15.47
CA GLY A 221 8.79 -24.09 16.43
C GLY A 221 8.45 -22.86 17.28
N SER A 222 7.32 -22.17 17.01
CA SER A 222 6.75 -21.25 17.97
C SER A 222 6.20 -22.05 19.15
N VAL A 223 6.90 -22.03 20.29
CA VAL A 223 6.41 -22.64 21.52
C VAL A 223 5.15 -21.87 21.92
N THR A 224 4.00 -22.48 21.70
CA THR A 224 2.74 -21.92 22.16
C THR A 224 2.76 -21.81 23.67
N SER A 225 2.47 -20.63 24.18
CA SER A 225 2.40 -20.31 25.62
C SER A 225 1.51 -21.25 26.47
N GLU A 226 0.72 -22.11 25.85
CA GLU A 226 -0.03 -23.15 26.54
C GLU A 226 0.83 -24.25 27.14
N GLN A 227 2.00 -24.55 26.56
CA GLN A 227 2.94 -25.53 27.14
C GLN A 227 3.74 -24.93 28.31
N GLU A 228 4.00 -23.63 28.31
CA GLU A 228 4.59 -22.95 29.48
C GLU A 228 3.57 -22.79 30.64
N LEU A 229 2.27 -22.62 30.35
CA LEU A 229 1.24 -22.57 31.38
C LEU A 229 1.00 -23.94 32.04
N ALA A 230 1.18 -25.04 31.33
CA ALA A 230 1.03 -26.40 31.89
C ALA A 230 2.17 -26.77 32.84
N LEU A 231 3.34 -26.14 32.73
CA LEU A 231 4.51 -26.35 33.62
C LEU A 231 4.49 -25.42 34.85
N ALA A 232 3.70 -24.35 34.82
CA ALA A 232 3.59 -23.39 35.94
C ALA A 232 2.31 -23.62 36.75
N GLY A 233 2.00 -24.88 37.05
CA GLY A 233 0.88 -25.26 37.89
C GLY A 233 0.97 -24.63 39.27
N SER A 234 -0.14 -24.01 39.66
CA SER A 234 -0.51 -23.63 41.03
C SER A 234 0.24 -22.44 41.66
N ALA A 235 -0.37 -21.29 41.63
CA ALA A 235 -0.75 -20.48 42.79
C ALA A 235 -1.12 -19.05 42.42
N ALA A 236 -2.16 -18.61 43.09
CA ALA A 236 -2.54 -17.22 43.37
C ALA A 236 -3.39 -16.45 42.37
N LEU A 237 -4.60 -16.37 42.77
CA LEU A 237 -5.63 -15.34 42.52
C LEU A 237 -5.07 -13.92 42.58
N THR A 238 -5.65 -13.09 41.71
CA THR A 238 -5.94 -11.66 41.85
C THR A 238 -5.19 -10.69 40.96
N VAL A 239 -6.00 -9.76 40.47
CA VAL A 239 -5.73 -8.57 39.66
C VAL A 239 -5.55 -8.88 38.17
N ALA A 240 -6.45 -8.31 37.36
CA ALA A 240 -6.44 -8.38 35.89
C ALA A 240 -5.17 -7.74 35.32
N SER A 241 -4.05 -8.43 35.46
CA SER A 241 -2.79 -8.10 34.80
C SER A 241 -2.87 -8.69 33.37
N ARG A 242 -2.66 -7.84 32.38
CA ARG A 242 -2.50 -8.28 30.98
C ARG A 242 -1.51 -9.46 30.92
N PRO A 243 -1.78 -10.50 30.13
CA PRO A 243 -0.89 -11.64 29.99
C PRO A 243 0.52 -11.20 29.66
N ARG A 244 1.54 -11.81 30.28
CA ARG A 244 2.96 -11.47 30.01
C ARG A 244 3.35 -11.60 28.53
N SER A 245 2.69 -12.48 27.78
CA SER A 245 2.85 -12.63 26.33
C SER A 245 2.42 -11.37 25.58
N VAL A 246 1.34 -10.73 25.98
CA VAL A 246 0.86 -9.45 25.42
C VAL A 246 1.87 -8.34 25.71
N LEU A 247 2.31 -8.21 26.95
CA LEU A 247 3.32 -7.22 27.35
C LEU A 247 4.67 -7.40 26.62
N ARG A 248 5.06 -8.65 26.34
CA ARG A 248 6.27 -8.97 25.58
C ARG A 248 6.14 -8.64 24.09
N ALA A 249 4.97 -8.90 23.50
CA ALA A 249 4.66 -8.51 22.13
C ALA A 249 4.57 -6.98 21.96
N GLU A 250 3.97 -6.30 22.95
CA GLU A 250 3.90 -4.85 23.03
C GLU A 250 5.32 -4.22 23.14
N ALA A 251 6.17 -4.77 23.99
CA ALA A 251 7.55 -4.31 24.16
C ALA A 251 8.40 -4.53 22.89
N ALA A 252 8.13 -5.57 22.11
CA ALA A 252 8.80 -5.83 20.85
C ALA A 252 8.27 -4.93 19.70
N ALA A 253 7.02 -4.46 19.79
CA ALA A 253 6.40 -3.57 18.80
C ALA A 253 6.87 -2.10 18.94
N ALA A 254 7.10 -1.64 20.16
CA ALA A 254 7.39 -0.24 20.45
C ALA A 254 8.58 0.34 19.67
N PRO A 255 9.73 -0.36 19.50
CA PRO A 255 10.85 0.16 18.71
C PRO A 255 10.49 0.37 17.23
N ALA A 256 9.79 -0.58 16.61
CA ALA A 256 9.39 -0.47 15.19
C ALA A 256 8.39 0.67 14.96
N VAL A 257 7.45 0.86 15.89
CA VAL A 257 6.49 1.96 15.87
C VAL A 257 7.18 3.30 15.98
N GLY A 258 8.12 3.44 16.92
CA GLY A 258 8.91 4.66 17.10
C GLY A 258 9.79 4.98 15.89
N ASP A 259 10.50 3.97 15.35
CA ASP A 259 11.34 4.13 14.15
C ASP A 259 10.52 4.57 12.94
N LEU A 260 9.35 3.95 12.70
CA LEU A 260 8.47 4.38 11.62
C LEU A 260 8.01 5.83 11.81
N ALA A 261 7.55 6.19 13.02
CA ALA A 261 7.06 7.53 13.30
C ALA A 261 8.15 8.59 13.04
N ASP A 262 9.40 8.34 13.46
CA ASP A 262 10.54 9.23 13.20
C ASP A 262 10.90 9.31 11.71
N ARG A 263 10.83 8.20 10.97
CA ARG A 263 11.04 8.18 9.51
C ARG A 263 9.95 8.96 8.78
N VAL A 264 8.69 8.83 9.19
CA VAL A 264 7.57 9.61 8.63
C VAL A 264 7.79 11.10 8.88
N ARG A 265 8.11 11.50 10.12
CA ARG A 265 8.42 12.89 10.47
C ARG A 265 9.55 13.44 9.62
N SER A 266 10.67 12.72 9.54
CA SER A 266 11.85 13.12 8.77
C SER A 266 11.53 13.25 7.27
N THR A 267 10.70 12.35 6.74
CA THR A 267 10.25 12.35 5.34
C THR A 267 9.40 13.59 5.02
N LEU A 268 8.43 13.92 5.87
CA LEU A 268 7.60 15.10 5.69
C LEU A 268 8.39 16.41 5.90
N ALA A 269 9.33 16.43 6.83
CA ALA A 269 10.25 17.56 7.00
C ALA A 269 11.14 17.75 5.77
N PHE A 270 11.68 16.68 5.20
CA PHE A 270 12.44 16.73 3.95
C PHE A 270 11.63 17.32 2.81
N TYR A 271 10.38 16.87 2.62
CA TYR A 271 9.49 17.43 1.59
C TYR A 271 9.26 18.92 1.80
N ARG A 272 8.93 19.36 3.03
CA ARG A 272 8.64 20.77 3.33
C ARG A 272 9.81 21.72 3.08
N ASN A 273 11.03 21.24 3.25
CA ASN A 273 12.26 22.03 3.07
C ASN A 273 12.71 22.14 1.59
N ARG A 274 11.96 21.55 0.65
CA ARG A 274 12.30 21.59 -0.77
C ARG A 274 11.86 22.89 -1.41
N PRO A 275 12.64 23.43 -2.37
CA PRO A 275 12.22 24.58 -3.16
C PRO A 275 10.88 24.28 -3.88
N GLY A 276 9.94 25.20 -3.81
CA GLY A 276 8.64 25.05 -4.47
C GLY A 276 7.69 24.01 -3.87
N ALA A 277 8.01 23.44 -2.70
CA ALA A 277 7.12 22.52 -2.03
C ALA A 277 5.79 23.18 -1.64
N ALA A 278 4.67 22.60 -2.07
CA ALA A 278 3.36 23.02 -1.61
C ALA A 278 3.21 22.76 -0.10
N ARG A 279 2.52 23.67 0.59
CA ARG A 279 2.28 23.53 2.03
C ARG A 279 1.37 22.32 2.29
N ILE A 280 1.84 21.38 3.12
CA ILE A 280 0.99 20.30 3.61
C ILE A 280 -0.03 20.89 4.58
N SER A 281 -1.32 20.73 4.28
CA SER A 281 -2.43 21.18 5.13
C SER A 281 -3.15 20.02 5.80
N THR A 282 -3.05 18.83 5.22
CA THR A 282 -3.75 17.64 5.70
C THR A 282 -2.79 16.46 5.76
N VAL A 283 -2.84 15.71 6.85
CA VAL A 283 -2.15 14.42 7.00
C VAL A 283 -3.19 13.35 7.24
N CYS A 284 -3.21 12.33 6.38
CA CYS A 284 -4.08 11.17 6.48
C CYS A 284 -3.26 9.92 6.75
N VAL A 285 -3.78 9.01 7.57
CA VAL A 285 -3.13 7.74 7.92
C VAL A 285 -4.07 6.57 7.67
N SER A 286 -3.53 5.46 7.17
CA SER A 286 -4.26 4.24 6.83
C SER A 286 -3.34 3.02 6.93
N GLY A 287 -3.84 1.83 6.59
CA GLY A 287 -3.10 0.57 6.61
C GLY A 287 -3.26 -0.21 7.91
N ALA A 288 -3.09 -1.54 7.86
CA ALA A 288 -3.27 -2.44 9.00
C ALA A 288 -2.37 -2.08 10.19
N GLY A 289 -1.18 -1.55 9.93
CA GLY A 289 -0.24 -1.11 10.97
C GLY A 289 -0.79 0.03 11.85
N MET A 290 -1.82 0.75 11.42
CA MET A 290 -2.50 1.75 12.26
C MET A 290 -3.27 1.14 13.44
N ALA A 291 -3.56 -0.17 13.39
CA ALA A 291 -4.12 -0.91 14.51
C ALA A 291 -3.04 -1.43 15.48
N ALA A 292 -1.75 -1.35 15.12
CA ALA A 292 -0.67 -1.72 16.01
C ALA A 292 -0.66 -0.79 17.23
N GLU A 293 -0.36 -1.38 18.40
CA GLU A 293 -0.37 -0.67 19.66
C GLU A 293 0.63 0.50 19.66
N GLY A 294 0.20 1.67 20.14
CA GLY A 294 1.00 2.88 20.18
C GLY A 294 1.10 3.64 18.86
N MET A 295 0.82 3.05 17.70
CA MET A 295 1.05 3.68 16.38
C MET A 295 0.34 5.02 16.23
N ARG A 296 -0.92 5.09 16.58
CA ARG A 296 -1.70 6.35 16.49
C ARG A 296 -1.15 7.43 17.41
N GLY A 297 -0.77 7.05 18.63
CA GLY A 297 -0.20 7.97 19.61
C GLY A 297 1.17 8.50 19.17
N GLU A 298 2.04 7.63 18.68
CA GLU A 298 3.37 8.02 18.21
C GLU A 298 3.31 8.92 16.97
N LEU A 299 2.49 8.61 15.98
CA LEU A 299 2.30 9.48 14.82
C LEU A 299 1.71 10.84 15.23
N ALA A 300 0.72 10.85 16.12
CA ALA A 300 0.15 12.11 16.63
C ALA A 300 1.17 12.95 17.42
N ARG A 301 2.10 12.30 18.10
CA ARG A 301 3.16 12.97 18.89
C ARG A 301 4.23 13.62 18.02
N VAL A 302 4.61 12.97 16.89
CA VAL A 302 5.75 13.42 16.08
C VAL A 302 5.35 14.33 14.92
N LEU A 303 4.06 14.37 14.55
CA LEU A 303 3.57 15.15 13.42
C LEU A 303 3.01 16.50 13.88
N ASP A 304 3.39 17.58 13.19
CA ASP A 304 2.92 18.95 13.48
C ASP A 304 1.43 19.13 13.14
N ILE A 305 0.90 18.32 12.23
CA ILE A 305 -0.50 18.32 11.82
C ILE A 305 -1.14 17.04 12.35
N PRO A 306 -2.22 17.13 13.14
CA PRO A 306 -2.91 15.95 13.66
C PRO A 306 -3.31 14.99 12.54
N PRO A 307 -2.88 13.73 12.56
CA PRO A 307 -3.21 12.79 11.50
C PRO A 307 -4.67 12.33 11.58
N ARG A 308 -5.36 12.34 10.43
CA ARG A 308 -6.72 11.83 10.28
C ARG A 308 -6.66 10.38 9.82
N THR A 309 -7.25 9.47 10.58
CA THR A 309 -7.38 8.06 10.15
C THR A 309 -8.42 7.94 9.04
N VAL A 310 -8.07 7.20 7.99
CA VAL A 310 -8.90 6.96 6.81
C VAL A 310 -9.08 5.46 6.63
N THR A 311 -10.32 5.06 6.33
CA THR A 311 -10.71 3.69 6.01
C THR A 311 -11.33 3.62 4.62
N ALA A 312 -11.29 2.46 3.98
CA ALA A 312 -11.79 2.27 2.62
C ALA A 312 -13.30 2.53 2.52
N TYR A 313 -14.06 2.05 3.49
CA TYR A 313 -15.52 2.22 3.54
C TYR A 313 -15.96 3.65 3.82
N ALA A 314 -15.04 4.52 4.26
CA ALA A 314 -15.30 5.96 4.40
C ALA A 314 -15.00 6.76 3.13
N ILE A 315 -14.32 6.17 2.13
CA ILE A 315 -13.93 6.86 0.88
C ILE A 315 -15.06 6.82 -0.15
N LEU A 316 -15.73 5.68 -0.27
CA LEU A 316 -16.81 5.46 -1.23
C LEU A 316 -18.08 4.98 -0.52
N PRO A 317 -19.27 5.33 -1.05
CA PRO A 317 -20.50 4.68 -0.63
C PRO A 317 -20.39 3.16 -0.83
N THR A 318 -21.05 2.39 0.03
CA THR A 318 -21.12 0.93 -0.05
C THR A 318 -22.52 0.48 -0.35
N GLU A 319 -22.69 -0.60 -1.10
CA GLU A 319 -23.99 -1.20 -1.39
C GLU A 319 -24.00 -2.66 -0.94
N GLY A 320 -24.85 -2.96 0.07
CA GLY A 320 -25.08 -4.32 0.53
C GLY A 320 -23.89 -5.00 1.23
N LEU A 321 -22.82 -4.28 1.54
CA LEU A 321 -21.64 -4.84 2.18
C LEU A 321 -21.76 -4.73 3.70
N PRO A 322 -21.42 -5.80 4.46
CA PRO A 322 -21.29 -5.73 5.90
C PRO A 322 -20.10 -4.86 6.29
N ALA A 323 -20.15 -4.25 7.47
CA ALA A 323 -19.00 -3.53 8.01
C ALA A 323 -17.81 -4.50 8.21
N PRO A 324 -16.64 -4.20 7.64
CA PRO A 324 -15.47 -5.06 7.78
C PRO A 324 -14.83 -4.92 9.16
N ALA A 325 -13.93 -5.85 9.50
CA ALA A 325 -13.02 -5.63 10.62
C ALA A 325 -12.17 -4.38 10.35
N ILE A 326 -11.84 -3.65 11.42
CA ILE A 326 -11.14 -2.35 11.30
C ILE A 326 -9.78 -2.49 10.58
N ASP A 327 -9.05 -3.57 10.83
CA ASP A 327 -7.75 -3.81 10.22
C ASP A 327 -7.88 -3.98 8.70
N LEU A 328 -8.92 -4.71 8.25
CA LEU A 328 -9.22 -4.87 6.84
C LEU A 328 -9.64 -3.53 6.21
N ASP A 329 -10.51 -2.77 6.85
CA ASP A 329 -10.97 -1.47 6.35
C ASP A 329 -9.81 -0.47 6.18
N LEU A 330 -8.90 -0.43 7.14
CA LEU A 330 -7.67 0.36 7.06
C LEU A 330 -6.75 -0.10 5.94
N ASN A 331 -6.65 -1.42 5.76
CA ASN A 331 -5.71 -2.04 4.81
C ASN A 331 -6.17 -1.89 3.36
N LEU A 332 -7.48 -1.88 3.11
CA LEU A 332 -8.06 -1.74 1.78
C LEU A 332 -7.97 -0.33 1.18
N VAL A 333 -7.53 0.67 1.93
CA VAL A 333 -7.40 2.06 1.43
C VAL A 333 -6.47 2.14 0.23
N SER A 334 -5.34 1.44 0.25
CA SER A 334 -4.39 1.41 -0.87
C SER A 334 -5.00 0.73 -2.10
N THR A 335 -5.62 -0.43 -1.90
CA THR A 335 -6.29 -1.20 -2.95
C THR A 335 -7.48 -0.43 -3.57
N MET A 336 -8.24 0.29 -2.73
CA MET A 336 -9.29 1.22 -3.18
C MET A 336 -8.73 2.30 -4.10
N GLY A 337 -7.58 2.87 -3.74
CA GLY A 337 -6.92 3.89 -4.53
C GLY A 337 -6.60 3.47 -5.97
N LEU A 338 -6.35 2.18 -6.21
CA LEU A 338 -6.09 1.65 -7.54
C LEU A 338 -7.32 1.78 -8.47
N THR A 339 -8.53 1.71 -7.90
CA THR A 339 -9.78 1.80 -8.68
C THR A 339 -10.21 3.23 -8.99
N LEU A 340 -9.61 4.24 -8.33
CA LEU A 340 -10.00 5.65 -8.47
C LEU A 340 -9.39 6.36 -9.69
N GLY A 341 -8.46 5.76 -10.41
CA GLY A 341 -7.71 6.41 -11.50
C GLY A 341 -8.22 6.16 -12.92
N GLU A 342 -9.08 5.17 -13.12
CA GLU A 342 -9.50 4.75 -14.46
C GLU A 342 -10.69 5.53 -15.04
N LEU A 343 -11.28 6.44 -14.28
CA LEU A 343 -12.49 7.17 -14.70
C LEU A 343 -12.21 8.56 -15.27
N ASP A 344 -10.97 9.03 -15.18
CA ASP A 344 -10.53 10.34 -15.68
C ASP A 344 -9.78 10.24 -17.04
N ARG A 345 -9.84 9.06 -17.72
CA ARG A 345 -9.23 8.85 -19.06
C ARG A 345 -10.27 8.61 -20.13
#